data_c300f978521d91ae2a00438709404f32
#
_entry.id   c300f978521d91ae2a00438709404f32
#
_cell.length_a   1.000
_cell.length_b   1.000
_cell.length_c   1.000
_cell.angle_alpha   90.00
_cell.angle_beta   90.00
_cell.angle_gamma   90.00
#
_symmetry.space_group_name_H-M   'P 1'
#
loop_
_entity.id
_entity.type
_entity.pdbx_description
1 polymer ?
#
loop_
_entity_poly.entity_id
_entity_poly.type
_entity_poly.pdbx_seq_one_letter_code
_entity_poly.pdbx_strand_id
1 'polypeptide(L)' 'MIKLVYVGESDYVALIRRGDVFFAELSEDGNCYIVKNKNGEDIYLSKDEVIIY' A
#
# COMPACT_ATOMS: atom_id res chain seq x y z
N MET A 1 4.89 -6.09 -11.03
CA MET A 1 4.31 -5.50 -9.80
C MET A 1 5.20 -5.78 -8.61
N ILE A 2 5.15 -4.92 -7.64
CA ILE A 2 5.97 -5.03 -6.44
C ILE A 2 5.12 -5.65 -5.34
N LYS A 3 5.56 -6.78 -4.79
CA LYS A 3 4.88 -7.39 -3.66
C LYS A 3 5.39 -6.76 -2.37
N LEU A 4 4.46 -6.28 -1.54
CA LEU A 4 4.80 -5.63 -0.28
C LEU A 4 3.77 -5.94 0.80
N VAL A 5 4.16 -5.69 2.05
CA VAL A 5 3.27 -5.78 3.19
C VAL A 5 3.14 -4.39 3.82
N TYR A 6 1.90 -4.02 4.16
CA TYR A 6 1.64 -2.77 4.86
C TYR A 6 1.98 -2.91 6.33
N VAL A 7 2.85 -2.05 6.84
CA VAL A 7 3.29 -2.06 8.24
C VAL A 7 2.90 -0.78 8.99
N GLY A 8 2.16 0.10 8.34
CA GLY A 8 1.62 1.30 8.97
C GLY A 8 0.42 0.99 9.86
N GLU A 9 -0.21 2.01 10.38
CA GLU A 9 -1.41 1.85 11.20
C GLU A 9 -2.59 1.41 10.35
N SER A 10 -3.42 0.54 10.92
CA SER A 10 -4.66 0.13 10.28
C SER A 10 -5.58 1.33 10.10
N ASP A 11 -6.18 1.46 8.90
CA ASP A 11 -7.04 2.56 8.54
C ASP A 11 -8.36 1.99 8.00
N TYR A 12 -9.42 2.14 8.78
CA TYR A 12 -10.72 1.58 8.41
C TYR A 12 -11.45 2.40 7.35
N VAL A 13 -11.07 3.65 7.16
CA VAL A 13 -11.63 4.49 6.10
C VAL A 13 -10.99 4.11 4.77
N ALA A 14 -9.69 3.93 4.74
CA ALA A 14 -8.97 3.50 3.55
C ALA A 14 -9.11 2.00 3.30
N LEU A 15 -9.64 1.23 4.25
CA LEU A 15 -9.84 -0.22 4.16
C LEU A 15 -8.53 -0.98 3.97
N ILE A 16 -7.51 -0.55 4.70
CA ILE A 16 -6.21 -1.24 4.77
C ILE A 16 -5.88 -1.52 6.22
N ARG A 17 -5.17 -2.62 6.45
CA ARG A 17 -4.77 -3.02 7.81
C ARG A 17 -3.31 -3.41 7.83
N ARG A 18 -2.68 -3.19 8.98
CA ARG A 18 -1.31 -3.68 9.20
C ARG A 18 -1.25 -5.18 8.95
N GLY A 19 -0.26 -5.58 8.16
CA GLY A 19 -0.10 -6.98 7.78
C GLY A 19 -0.73 -7.36 6.46
N ASP A 20 -1.53 -6.48 5.85
CA ASP A 20 -2.10 -6.74 4.53
C ASP A 20 -0.99 -6.77 3.48
N VAL A 21 -1.08 -7.76 2.60
CA VAL A 21 -0.15 -7.93 1.48
C VAL A 21 -0.79 -7.39 0.22
N PHE A 22 -0.02 -6.60 -0.51
CA PHE A 22 -0.48 -5.99 -1.76
C PHE A 22 0.53 -6.22 -2.88
N PHE A 23 0.01 -6.19 -4.11
CA PHE A 23 0.83 -6.03 -5.31
C PHE A 23 0.69 -4.58 -5.75
N ALA A 24 1.79 -3.85 -5.70
CA ALA A 24 1.80 -2.42 -5.85
C ALA A 24 2.52 -1.97 -7.11
N GLU A 25 2.17 -0.76 -7.55
CA GLU A 25 2.91 -0.05 -8.58
C GLU A 25 3.61 1.14 -7.94
N LEU A 26 4.75 1.51 -8.49
CA LEU A 26 5.45 2.70 -8.05
C LEU A 26 4.76 3.92 -8.67
N SER A 27 4.57 4.99 -7.88
CA SER A 27 4.01 6.24 -8.40
C SER A 27 4.95 6.87 -9.43
N GLU A 28 4.43 7.79 -10.25
CA GLU A 28 5.21 8.43 -11.31
C GLU A 28 6.46 9.12 -10.79
N ASP A 29 6.36 9.78 -9.64
CA ASP A 29 7.50 10.47 -9.03
C ASP A 29 8.44 9.54 -8.27
N GLY A 30 8.07 8.25 -8.14
CA GLY A 30 8.88 7.26 -7.45
C GLY A 30 8.85 7.35 -5.93
N ASN A 31 7.99 8.17 -5.35
CA ASN A 31 7.98 8.41 -3.91
C ASN A 31 6.96 7.58 -3.13
N CYS A 32 5.97 7.02 -3.81
CA CYS A 32 4.88 6.28 -3.19
C CYS A 32 4.64 4.96 -3.89
N TYR A 33 4.01 4.03 -3.18
CA TYR A 33 3.48 2.80 -3.76
C TYR A 33 1.97 2.92 -3.86
N ILE A 34 1.42 2.52 -4.99
CA ILE A 34 -0.01 2.58 -5.25
C ILE A 34 -0.57 1.17 -5.14
N VAL A 35 -1.53 0.98 -4.24
CA VAL A 35 -2.19 -0.31 -4.03
C VAL A 35 -3.69 -0.14 -4.17
N LYS A 36 -4.40 -1.23 -4.40
CA LYS A 36 -5.87 -1.25 -4.42
C LYS A 36 -6.38 -1.78 -3.09
N ASN A 37 -7.31 -1.06 -2.49
CA ASN A 37 -7.99 -1.56 -1.30
C ASN A 37 -9.12 -2.54 -1.69
N LYS A 38 -9.91 -2.96 -0.71
CA LYS A 38 -10.99 -3.94 -0.92
C LYS A 38 -12.09 -3.43 -1.84
N ASN A 39 -12.25 -2.12 -1.95
CA ASN A 39 -13.23 -1.50 -2.85
C ASN A 39 -12.65 -1.19 -4.24
N GLY A 40 -11.39 -1.54 -4.50
CA GLY A 40 -10.75 -1.24 -5.76
C GLY A 40 -10.28 0.18 -5.91
N GLU A 41 -10.23 0.94 -4.82
CA GLU A 41 -9.75 2.31 -4.81
C GLU A 41 -8.23 2.36 -4.71
N ASP A 42 -7.61 3.33 -5.40
CA ASP A 42 -6.19 3.52 -5.33
C ASP A 42 -5.79 4.18 -4.01
N ILE A 43 -4.90 3.53 -3.28
CA ILE A 43 -4.37 4.04 -2.02
C ILE A 43 -2.87 4.25 -2.21
N TYR A 44 -2.39 5.44 -1.84
CA TYR A 44 -0.99 5.81 -1.94
C TYR A 44 -0.31 5.59 -0.59
N LEU A 45 0.71 4.73 -0.58
CA LEU A 45 1.46 4.39 0.63
C LEU A 45 2.87 4.94 0.53
N SER A 46 3.35 5.54 1.61
CA SER A 46 4.73 5.99 1.67
C SER A 46 5.69 4.82 1.86
N LYS A 47 6.95 5.03 1.51
CA LYS A 47 7.96 3.96 1.56
C LYS A 47 8.23 3.44 2.97
N ASP A 48 8.02 4.27 3.99
CA ASP A 48 8.21 3.87 5.38
C ASP A 48 6.99 3.14 5.97
N GLU A 49 5.90 3.06 5.23
CA GLU A 49 4.71 2.33 5.65
C GLU A 49 4.66 0.89 5.12
N VAL A 50 5.64 0.48 4.35
CA VAL A 50 5.64 -0.82 3.69
C VAL A 50 6.99 -1.51 3.81
N ILE A 51 6.95 -2.84 3.74
CA ILE A 51 8.15 -3.66 3.59
C ILE A 51 7.99 -4.47 2.31
N ILE A 52 8.98 -4.42 1.45
CA ILE A 52 8.99 -5.17 0.20
C ILE A 52 9.48 -6.58 0.46
N TYR A 53 8.79 -7.54 -0.11
CA TYR A 53 9.19 -8.94 -0.04
C TYR A 53 10.39 -9.25 -0.95
#